data_674d3b5318a87de9c3bc54a981dcdeba
#
_entry.id   674d3b5318a87de9c3bc54a981dcdeba
#
_cell.length_a   1.000
_cell.length_b   1.000
_cell.length_c   1.000
_cell.angle_alpha   90.00
_cell.angle_beta   90.00
_cell.angle_gamma   90.00
#
_symmetry.space_group_name_H-M   'P 1'
#
loop_
_entity.id
_entity.type
_entity.pdbx_description
1 polymer ?
#
loop_
_entity_poly.entity_id
_entity_poly.type
_entity_poly.pdbx_seq_one_letter_code
_entity_poly.pdbx_strand_id
1 'polypeptide(L)'
;MYLYVGSRDVGRDLDFYQDRLGGELVWRSEGFGAEVAAVRLGDGPLVLLADHRPAPSALPIWAVEDLDDELARLRAAGWEQEARRVEVPDGPCAVLVDPSGNEVALLERERLGVMEGRRG
;
A
#
# COMPACT_ATOMS: atom_id res chain seq x y z
N MET A 1 0.50 -7.96 3.74
CA MET A 1 -0.10 -7.23 2.60
C MET A 1 -0.67 -5.92 3.08
N TYR A 2 -0.48 -4.90 2.30
CA TYR A 2 -1.13 -3.59 2.52
C TYR A 2 -2.12 -3.34 1.40
N LEU A 3 -3.16 -2.58 1.69
CA LEU A 3 -4.12 -2.13 0.69
C LEU A 3 -4.15 -0.60 0.71
N TYR A 4 -3.63 0.02 -0.32
CA TYR A 4 -3.55 1.48 -0.44
C TYR A 4 -4.80 1.99 -1.14
N VAL A 5 -5.64 2.74 -0.42
CA VAL A 5 -6.97 3.14 -0.89
C VAL A 5 -7.06 4.65 -1.01
N GLY A 6 -7.52 5.13 -2.15
CA GLY A 6 -7.76 6.55 -2.36
C GLY A 6 -8.96 7.05 -1.54
N SER A 7 -8.80 8.20 -0.90
CA SER A 7 -9.82 8.79 -0.07
C SER A 7 -9.99 10.28 -0.39
N ARG A 8 -11.22 10.72 -0.57
CA ARG A 8 -11.54 12.14 -0.75
C ARG A 8 -11.66 12.87 0.58
N ASP A 9 -11.87 12.11 1.65
CA ASP A 9 -12.01 12.64 3.02
C ASP A 9 -11.61 11.54 3.99
N VAL A 10 -10.35 11.59 4.44
CA VAL A 10 -9.78 10.54 5.27
C VAL A 10 -10.55 10.37 6.58
N GLY A 11 -10.96 11.48 7.21
CA GLY A 11 -11.72 11.41 8.46
C GLY A 11 -13.06 10.71 8.31
N ARG A 12 -13.80 11.04 7.25
CA ARG A 12 -15.11 10.43 6.99
C ARG A 12 -14.94 8.94 6.63
N ASP A 13 -13.98 8.62 5.79
CA ASP A 13 -13.76 7.22 5.40
C ASP A 13 -13.23 6.40 6.57
N LEU A 14 -12.38 6.99 7.42
CA LEU A 14 -11.92 6.35 8.64
C LEU A 14 -13.09 5.98 9.57
N ASP A 15 -14.06 6.87 9.73
CA ASP A 15 -15.26 6.57 10.53
C ASP A 15 -16.00 5.35 9.97
N PHE A 16 -16.14 5.25 8.66
CA PHE A 16 -16.76 4.09 8.04
C PHE A 16 -15.98 2.80 8.36
N TYR A 17 -14.67 2.82 8.20
CA TYR A 17 -13.85 1.63 8.47
C TYR A 17 -13.87 1.24 9.94
N GLN A 18 -13.89 2.20 10.85
CA GLN A 18 -13.96 1.91 12.29
C GLN A 18 -15.36 1.50 12.73
N ASP A 19 -16.37 2.31 12.41
CA ASP A 19 -17.70 2.16 12.97
C ASP A 19 -18.54 1.09 12.25
N ARG A 20 -18.37 0.94 10.94
CA ARG A 20 -19.15 -0.03 10.16
C ARG A 20 -18.43 -1.35 9.98
N LEU A 21 -17.13 -1.32 9.73
CA LEU A 21 -16.36 -2.53 9.47
C LEU A 21 -15.61 -3.03 10.70
N GLY A 22 -15.66 -2.32 11.82
CA GLY A 22 -15.01 -2.73 13.05
C GLY A 22 -13.50 -2.65 13.02
N GLY A 23 -12.95 -1.80 12.14
CA GLY A 23 -11.51 -1.64 12.01
C GLY A 23 -10.89 -0.94 13.20
N GLU A 24 -9.60 -1.18 13.39
CA GLU A 24 -8.80 -0.57 14.45
C GLU A 24 -7.81 0.42 13.84
N LEU A 25 -7.86 1.68 14.27
CA LEU A 25 -6.90 2.69 13.84
C LEU A 25 -5.52 2.36 14.40
N VAL A 26 -4.55 2.16 13.50
CA VAL A 26 -3.17 1.87 13.88
C VAL A 26 -2.35 3.14 13.99
N TRP A 27 -2.47 4.03 12.97
CA TRP A 27 -1.84 5.35 13.00
C TRP A 27 -2.52 6.29 12.00
N ARG A 28 -2.32 7.58 12.22
CA ARG A 28 -2.79 8.62 11.32
C ARG A 28 -1.70 9.68 11.22
N SER A 29 -1.43 10.14 10.01
CA SER A 29 -0.36 11.10 9.74
C SER A 29 -0.83 12.18 8.79
N GLU A 30 -0.40 13.41 9.05
CA GLU A 30 -0.57 14.54 8.15
C GLU A 30 0.82 15.11 7.89
N GLY A 31 1.18 15.27 6.62
CA GLY A 31 2.48 15.84 6.28
C GLY A 31 2.69 15.87 4.78
N PHE A 32 3.56 16.78 4.34
CA PHE A 32 3.88 16.94 2.92
C PHE A 32 2.63 17.14 2.04
N GLY A 33 1.60 17.77 2.60
CA GLY A 33 0.36 18.01 1.88
C GLY A 33 -0.55 16.81 1.73
N ALA A 34 -0.31 15.73 2.46
CA ALA A 34 -1.10 14.51 2.36
C ALA A 34 -1.51 13.99 3.73
N GLU A 35 -2.70 13.42 3.81
CA GLU A 35 -3.18 12.75 5.02
C GLU A 35 -3.33 11.26 4.73
N VAL A 36 -2.83 10.43 5.66
CA VAL A 36 -2.93 8.97 5.55
C VAL A 36 -3.38 8.41 6.91
N ALA A 37 -4.33 7.49 6.90
CA ALA A 37 -4.75 6.75 8.08
C ALA A 37 -4.61 5.26 7.82
N ALA A 38 -3.98 4.55 8.74
CA ALA A 38 -3.80 3.10 8.67
C ALA A 38 -4.79 2.41 9.58
N VAL A 39 -5.60 1.52 9.00
CA VAL A 39 -6.67 0.80 9.70
C VAL A 39 -6.46 -0.70 9.51
N ARG A 40 -6.52 -1.45 10.59
CA ARG A 40 -6.47 -2.92 10.53
C ARG A 40 -7.88 -3.50 10.63
N LEU A 41 -8.20 -4.36 9.69
CA LEU A 41 -9.47 -5.08 9.66
C LEU A 41 -9.21 -6.53 10.06
N GLY A 42 -9.41 -6.84 11.34
CA GLY A 42 -9.19 -8.20 11.85
C GLY A 42 -7.77 -8.69 11.56
N ASP A 43 -7.65 -9.90 11.02
CA ASP A 43 -6.37 -10.48 10.62
C ASP A 43 -6.03 -10.17 9.15
N GLY A 44 -6.81 -9.34 8.51
CA GLY A 44 -6.64 -8.99 7.11
C GLY A 44 -5.52 -7.98 6.86
N PRO A 45 -5.50 -7.40 5.66
CA PRO A 45 -4.47 -6.44 5.31
C PRO A 45 -4.60 -5.16 6.11
N LEU A 46 -3.48 -4.44 6.23
CA LEU A 46 -3.50 -3.08 6.73
C LEU A 46 -4.00 -2.16 5.60
N VAL A 47 -5.09 -1.46 5.84
CA VAL A 47 -5.68 -0.54 4.87
C VAL A 47 -5.12 0.86 5.11
N LEU A 48 -4.56 1.46 4.07
CA LEU A 48 -3.99 2.82 4.12
C LEU A 48 -4.93 3.74 3.35
N LEU A 49 -5.68 4.57 4.06
CA LEU A 49 -6.57 5.58 3.48
C LEU A 49 -5.75 6.84 3.20
N ALA A 50 -5.64 7.23 1.93
CA ALA A 50 -4.74 8.31 1.53
C ALA A 50 -5.43 9.31 0.62
N ASP A 51 -5.36 10.60 0.95
CA ASP A 51 -5.99 11.66 0.17
C ASP A 51 -5.17 12.08 -1.06
N HIS A 52 -3.91 11.64 -1.15
CA HIS A 52 -3.07 11.94 -2.32
C HIS A 52 -3.25 10.93 -3.46
N ARG A 53 -4.12 9.93 -3.30
CA ARG A 53 -4.47 9.00 -4.36
C ARG A 53 -5.86 9.31 -4.90
N PRO A 54 -6.11 9.06 -6.19
CA PRO A 54 -7.45 9.27 -6.73
C PRO A 54 -8.45 8.30 -6.08
N ALA A 55 -9.64 8.78 -5.84
CA ALA A 55 -10.73 7.95 -5.31
C ALA A 55 -11.85 7.89 -6.36
N PRO A 56 -12.44 6.72 -6.61
CA PRO A 56 -12.12 5.42 -5.97
C PRO A 56 -10.88 4.77 -6.57
N SER A 57 -10.04 4.20 -5.73
CA SER A 57 -8.90 3.38 -6.17
C SER A 57 -8.43 2.49 -5.05
N ALA A 58 -7.81 1.37 -5.40
CA ALA A 58 -7.19 0.47 -4.44
C ALA A 58 -5.95 -0.13 -5.08
N LEU A 59 -4.85 -0.13 -4.34
CA LEU A 59 -3.57 -0.69 -4.77
C LEU A 59 -3.13 -1.74 -3.76
N PRO A 60 -3.23 -3.05 -4.09
CA PRO A 60 -2.66 -4.10 -3.25
C PRO A 60 -1.14 -4.04 -3.28
N ILE A 61 -0.52 -4.20 -2.11
CA ILE A 61 0.94 -4.17 -1.98
C ILE A 61 1.37 -5.44 -1.27
N TRP A 62 2.21 -6.25 -1.94
CA TRP A 62 2.79 -7.46 -1.36
C TRP A 62 4.25 -7.23 -1.02
N ALA A 63 4.65 -7.71 0.17
CA ALA A 63 6.05 -7.67 0.58
C ALA A 63 6.83 -8.80 -0.10
N VAL A 64 8.04 -8.49 -0.57
CA VAL A 64 8.98 -9.45 -1.12
C VAL A 64 10.34 -9.30 -0.42
N GLU A 65 11.19 -10.31 -0.48
CA GLU A 65 12.50 -10.26 0.16
C GLU A 65 13.49 -9.41 -0.62
N ASP A 66 13.47 -9.52 -1.95
CA ASP A 66 14.39 -8.80 -2.84
C ASP A 66 13.62 -8.39 -4.08
N LEU A 67 13.44 -7.07 -4.25
CA LEU A 67 12.62 -6.55 -5.33
C LEU A 67 13.24 -6.81 -6.71
N ASP A 68 14.56 -6.64 -6.84
CA ASP A 68 15.23 -6.86 -8.11
C ASP A 68 15.18 -8.31 -8.54
N ASP A 69 15.37 -9.24 -7.61
CA ASP A 69 15.25 -10.68 -7.89
C ASP A 69 13.83 -11.05 -8.32
N GLU A 70 12.84 -10.49 -7.65
CA GLU A 70 11.43 -10.75 -7.99
C GLU A 70 11.08 -10.22 -9.38
N LEU A 71 11.53 -9.01 -9.71
CA LEU A 71 11.32 -8.46 -11.04
C LEU A 71 12.05 -9.27 -12.13
N ALA A 72 13.25 -9.75 -11.82
CA ALA A 72 14.00 -10.62 -12.74
C ALA A 72 13.26 -11.94 -12.98
N ARG A 73 12.69 -12.52 -11.92
CA ARG A 73 11.90 -13.76 -12.02
C ARG A 73 10.66 -13.56 -12.90
N LEU A 74 9.98 -12.41 -12.74
CA LEU A 74 8.81 -12.10 -13.55
C LEU A 74 9.16 -11.93 -15.03
N ARG A 75 10.29 -11.28 -15.33
CA ARG A 75 10.77 -11.13 -16.70
C ARG A 75 11.13 -12.47 -17.33
N ALA A 76 11.77 -13.34 -16.56
CA ALA A 76 12.08 -14.70 -17.03
C ALA A 76 10.82 -15.51 -17.31
N ALA A 77 9.72 -15.21 -16.62
CA ALA A 77 8.42 -15.87 -16.83
C ALA A 77 7.60 -15.22 -17.97
N GLY A 78 8.14 -14.21 -18.65
CA GLY A 78 7.50 -13.60 -19.82
C GLY A 78 6.83 -12.26 -19.59
N TRP A 79 6.93 -11.68 -18.40
CA TRP A 79 6.39 -10.35 -18.14
C TRP A 79 7.32 -9.29 -18.76
N GLU A 80 6.79 -8.50 -19.67
CA GLU A 80 7.60 -7.58 -20.51
C GLU A 80 7.40 -6.10 -20.20
N GLN A 81 6.47 -5.75 -19.32
CA GLN A 81 6.18 -4.36 -19.02
C GLN A 81 7.24 -3.79 -18.08
N GLU A 82 7.35 -2.46 -18.08
CA GLU A 82 8.22 -1.78 -17.14
C GLU A 82 7.50 -1.54 -15.82
N ALA A 83 8.23 -1.79 -14.73
CA ALA A 83 7.74 -1.48 -13.39
C ALA A 83 7.98 0.01 -13.09
N ARG A 84 6.97 0.68 -12.55
CA ARG A 84 7.14 2.04 -12.04
C ARG A 84 7.71 1.96 -10.63
N ARG A 85 8.95 2.39 -10.46
CA ARG A 85 9.60 2.36 -9.16
C ARG A 85 9.26 3.58 -8.33
N VAL A 86 8.97 3.36 -7.06
CA VAL A 86 8.71 4.42 -6.07
C VAL A 86 9.34 4.03 -4.74
N GLU A 87 9.69 5.02 -3.93
CA GLU A 87 10.12 4.80 -2.55
C GLU A 87 8.95 5.06 -1.61
N VAL A 88 8.75 4.14 -0.69
CA VAL A 88 7.79 4.32 0.40
C VAL A 88 8.52 4.17 1.73
N PRO A 89 7.89 4.49 2.87
CA PRO A 89 8.61 4.47 4.15
C PRO A 89 9.29 3.14 4.49
N ASP A 90 8.72 2.00 4.06
CA ASP A 90 9.29 0.68 4.35
C ASP A 90 10.43 0.28 3.42
N GLY A 91 10.58 0.90 2.25
CA GLY A 91 11.63 0.58 1.31
C GLY A 91 11.25 0.80 -0.15
N PRO A 92 12.04 0.25 -1.09
CA PRO A 92 11.73 0.39 -2.51
C PRO A 92 10.50 -0.43 -2.89
N CYS A 93 9.70 0.14 -3.80
CA CYS A 93 8.45 -0.45 -4.25
C CYS A 93 8.38 -0.37 -5.77
N ALA A 94 7.75 -1.35 -6.40
CA ALA A 94 7.50 -1.34 -7.83
C ALA A 94 6.01 -1.55 -8.10
N VAL A 95 5.42 -0.67 -8.90
CA VAL A 95 4.02 -0.79 -9.31
C VAL A 95 3.98 -1.49 -10.66
N LEU A 96 3.22 -2.56 -10.74
CA LEU A 96 3.05 -3.39 -11.93
C LEU A 96 1.61 -3.30 -12.40
N VAL A 97 1.39 -3.60 -13.67
CA VAL A 97 0.03 -3.65 -14.23
C VAL A 97 -0.24 -5.08 -14.68
N ASP A 98 -1.37 -5.64 -14.25
CA ASP A 98 -1.76 -6.98 -14.68
C ASP A 98 -2.34 -6.96 -16.11
N PRO A 99 -2.63 -8.12 -16.71
CA PRO A 99 -3.14 -8.14 -18.10
C PRO A 99 -4.44 -7.38 -18.31
N SER A 100 -5.24 -7.18 -17.28
CA SER A 100 -6.51 -6.44 -17.37
C SER A 100 -6.36 -4.96 -17.04
N GLY A 101 -5.15 -4.49 -16.74
CA GLY A 101 -4.90 -3.09 -16.43
C GLY A 101 -4.99 -2.73 -14.95
N ASN A 102 -5.12 -3.71 -14.06
CA ASN A 102 -5.15 -3.45 -12.62
C ASN A 102 -3.74 -3.26 -12.09
N GLU A 103 -3.56 -2.28 -11.23
CA GLU A 103 -2.27 -2.04 -10.61
C GLU A 103 -2.09 -2.90 -9.35
N VAL A 104 -0.89 -3.45 -9.20
CA VAL A 104 -0.44 -4.12 -7.98
C VAL A 104 0.97 -3.65 -7.67
N ALA A 105 1.40 -3.73 -6.43
CA ALA A 105 2.72 -3.28 -6.05
C ALA A 105 3.48 -4.36 -5.28
N LEU A 106 4.80 -4.39 -5.47
CA LEU A 106 5.72 -5.23 -4.73
C LEU A 106 6.62 -4.32 -3.89
N LEU A 107 6.80 -4.66 -2.63
CA LEU A 107 7.55 -3.86 -1.67
C LEU A 107 8.68 -4.70 -1.06
N GLU A 108 9.92 -4.20 -1.17
CA GLU A 108 11.04 -4.76 -0.42
C GLU A 108 11.15 -4.04 0.90
N ARG A 109 11.01 -4.76 1.99
CA ARG A 109 11.06 -4.15 3.33
C ARG A 109 12.50 -3.98 3.79
N GLU A 110 12.98 -2.75 3.73
CA GLU A 110 14.27 -2.38 4.31
C GLU A 110 14.11 -1.89 5.76
N ARG A 111 12.96 -1.27 6.07
CA ARG A 111 12.64 -0.72 7.38
C ARG A 111 11.42 -1.45 7.91
N LEU A 112 11.65 -2.34 8.87
CA LEU A 112 10.62 -3.24 9.37
C LEU A 112 9.46 -2.50 10.03
N GLY A 113 8.28 -2.68 9.47
CA GLY A 113 7.03 -2.33 10.12
C GLY A 113 6.76 -0.84 10.26
N VAL A 114 7.40 0.04 9.46
CA VAL A 114 7.13 1.48 9.54
C VAL A 114 5.67 1.77 9.22
N MET A 115 5.14 1.19 8.12
CA MET A 115 3.73 1.38 7.75
C MET A 115 2.77 0.68 8.70
N GLU A 116 3.25 -0.26 9.50
CA GLU A 116 2.45 -0.94 10.52
C GLU A 116 2.51 -0.23 11.88
N GLY A 117 3.19 0.92 11.95
CA GLY A 117 3.33 1.69 13.18
C GLY A 117 4.40 1.18 14.13
N ARG A 118 5.23 0.23 13.71
CA ARG A 118 6.35 -0.26 14.51
C ARG A 118 7.52 0.71 14.42
N ARG A 119 8.23 0.82 15.54
CA ARG A 119 9.46 1.61 15.59
C ARG A 119 10.60 0.63 15.88
N GLY A 120 11.40 0.41 14.89
CA GLY A 120 12.52 -0.51 14.99
C GLY A 120 13.76 0.11 15.54
#